data_dfec90ddb51fa5886f44e087bf06eae6
#
_entry.id   dfec90ddb51fa5886f44e087bf06eae6
#
_cell.length_a   1.000
_cell.length_b   1.000
_cell.length_c   1.000
_cell.angle_alpha   90.00
_cell.angle_beta   90.00
_cell.angle_gamma   90.00
#
_symmetry.space_group_name_H-M   'P 1'
#
loop_
_entity.id
_entity.type
_entity.pdbx_description
1 polymer ?
#
loop_
_entity_poly.entity_id
_entity_poly.type
_entity_poly.pdbx_seq_one_letter_code
_entity_poly.pdbx_strand_id
1 'polypeptide(L)'
;MSSSPSELLRAVLATWPAGVDIVPASALDRHSFATTRAVAIALDVPVDRALLLKHYPAEVLDAARPAEGFLILPPRDPYADLASLGAVSRIAERLRAPGGCPWDREQTHSSLRPHLLEEAYETLEALDRGNLDTLRDELGDLLFQIAIHAQLASETGAFDMADVSRSIGEKLVRRHPHVFAGTSLEGKDLLVQWEQIKRDERNELPGRRTSILDGVPRSLPALFAAERLQERAARVKLRPPGIELPLDIDEPEFLGELLFGLVAEARERGFDAETALREANERFAAHVGRVEARATADGRELESYTDAELRGLWEATSGEVQTA
;
A
#
# COMPACT_ATOMS: atom_id res chain seq x y z
N MET A 1 6.38 -40.09 -35.26
CA MET A 1 5.07 -40.19 -34.59
C MET A 1 4.98 -38.91 -33.74
N SER A 2 4.18 -37.94 -34.15
CA SER A 2 4.00 -36.70 -33.40
C SER A 2 3.06 -36.99 -32.24
N SER A 3 3.53 -36.80 -31.01
CA SER A 3 2.72 -36.90 -29.80
C SER A 3 1.63 -35.84 -29.85
N SER A 4 0.40 -36.18 -29.50
CA SER A 4 -0.66 -35.18 -29.47
C SER A 4 -0.36 -34.12 -28.41
N PRO A 5 -0.80 -32.85 -28.57
CA PRO A 5 -0.62 -31.82 -27.58
C PRO A 5 -1.06 -32.21 -26.16
N SER A 6 -2.03 -33.11 -26.08
CA SER A 6 -2.54 -33.67 -24.81
C SER A 6 -1.56 -34.68 -24.17
N GLU A 7 -0.78 -35.41 -24.93
CA GLU A 7 0.25 -36.34 -24.42
C GLU A 7 1.46 -35.56 -23.90
N LEU A 8 1.87 -34.53 -24.64
CA LEU A 8 2.93 -33.63 -24.21
C LEU A 8 2.56 -32.94 -22.88
N LEU A 9 1.36 -32.40 -22.80
CA LEU A 9 0.89 -31.73 -21.57
C LEU A 9 0.84 -32.69 -20.39
N ARG A 10 0.42 -33.94 -20.60
CA ARG A 10 0.44 -34.98 -19.56
C ARG A 10 1.86 -35.32 -19.11
N ALA A 11 2.80 -35.45 -20.05
CA ALA A 11 4.19 -35.71 -19.71
C ALA A 11 4.84 -34.56 -18.92
N VAL A 12 4.54 -33.33 -19.30
CA VAL A 12 4.99 -32.12 -18.61
C VAL A 12 4.39 -32.03 -17.21
N LEU A 13 3.09 -32.26 -17.04
CA LEU A 13 2.41 -32.24 -15.74
C LEU A 13 2.86 -33.39 -14.84
N ALA A 14 3.21 -34.57 -15.42
CA ALA A 14 3.78 -35.68 -14.65
C ALA A 14 5.19 -35.35 -14.12
N THR A 15 5.94 -34.53 -14.85
CA THR A 15 7.28 -34.09 -14.45
C THR A 15 7.22 -32.97 -13.42
N TRP A 16 6.24 -32.06 -13.53
CA TRP A 16 6.07 -30.90 -12.66
C TRP A 16 4.64 -30.81 -12.11
N PRO A 17 4.32 -31.54 -11.04
CA PRO A 17 2.96 -31.63 -10.48
C PRO A 17 2.43 -30.29 -9.94
N ALA A 18 3.30 -29.30 -9.66
CA ALA A 18 2.90 -27.95 -9.30
C ALA A 18 2.22 -27.14 -10.42
N GLY A 19 2.16 -27.75 -11.64
CA GLY A 19 1.55 -27.13 -12.83
C GLY A 19 2.58 -26.46 -13.74
N VAL A 20 2.06 -26.04 -14.90
CA VAL A 20 2.84 -25.40 -15.98
C VAL A 20 2.08 -24.16 -16.43
N ASP A 21 2.76 -23.03 -16.51
CA ASP A 21 2.20 -21.83 -17.10
C ASP A 21 2.44 -21.84 -18.62
N ILE A 22 1.41 -21.57 -19.42
CA ILE A 22 1.52 -21.53 -20.87
C ILE A 22 1.47 -20.10 -21.33
N VAL A 23 2.52 -19.64 -22.02
CA VAL A 23 2.68 -18.25 -22.47
C VAL A 23 3.01 -18.23 -23.96
N PRO A 24 2.30 -17.48 -24.82
CA PRO A 24 2.71 -17.28 -26.19
C PRO A 24 3.99 -16.44 -26.27
N ALA A 25 4.90 -16.80 -27.19
CA ALA A 25 6.16 -16.07 -27.38
C ALA A 25 5.92 -14.60 -27.76
N SER A 26 4.83 -14.30 -28.46
CA SER A 26 4.39 -12.95 -28.81
C SER A 26 3.95 -12.08 -27.61
N ALA A 27 3.77 -12.67 -26.43
CA ALA A 27 3.36 -11.96 -25.21
C ALA A 27 4.46 -11.88 -24.15
N LEU A 28 5.67 -12.38 -24.44
CA LEU A 28 6.78 -12.44 -23.50
C LEU A 28 7.22 -11.07 -22.93
N ASP A 29 7.09 -10.01 -23.72
CA ASP A 29 7.42 -8.64 -23.32
C ASP A 29 6.47 -8.05 -22.26
N ARG A 30 5.29 -8.64 -22.11
CA ARG A 30 4.21 -8.20 -21.21
C ARG A 30 3.93 -9.16 -20.07
N HIS A 31 4.63 -10.27 -20.03
CA HIS A 31 4.35 -11.34 -19.06
C HIS A 31 5.27 -11.26 -17.86
N SER A 32 4.66 -11.31 -16.66
CA SER A 32 5.38 -11.52 -15.41
C SER A 32 5.44 -13.03 -15.16
N PHE A 33 6.65 -13.59 -15.07
CA PHE A 33 6.86 -15.02 -14.91
C PHE A 33 6.86 -15.44 -13.45
N ALA A 34 6.03 -16.42 -13.10
CA ALA A 34 6.18 -17.16 -11.86
C ALA A 34 7.27 -18.22 -12.03
N THR A 35 8.50 -17.87 -11.73
CA THR A 35 9.67 -18.73 -11.98
C THR A 35 9.69 -20.01 -11.15
N THR A 36 8.85 -20.13 -10.13
CA THR A 36 8.69 -21.34 -9.29
C THR A 36 7.87 -22.46 -9.95
N ARG A 37 7.26 -22.19 -11.11
CA ARG A 37 6.54 -23.17 -11.92
C ARG A 37 7.24 -23.35 -13.26
N ALA A 38 7.06 -24.52 -13.88
CA ALA A 38 7.50 -24.71 -15.25
C ALA A 38 6.73 -23.77 -16.19
N VAL A 39 7.38 -23.26 -17.22
CA VAL A 39 6.76 -22.39 -18.22
C VAL A 39 6.90 -23.02 -19.59
N ALA A 40 5.77 -23.23 -20.28
CA ALA A 40 5.74 -23.65 -21.66
C ALA A 40 5.47 -22.44 -22.55
N ILE A 41 6.50 -21.97 -23.26
CA ILE A 41 6.40 -20.86 -24.19
C ILE A 41 5.92 -21.43 -25.53
N ALA A 42 4.70 -21.05 -25.96
CA ALA A 42 4.19 -21.39 -27.27
C ALA A 42 4.95 -20.59 -28.35
N LEU A 43 5.55 -21.29 -29.31
CA LEU A 43 6.40 -20.70 -30.35
C LEU A 43 5.55 -20.19 -31.54
N ASP A 44 4.66 -19.26 -31.27
CA ASP A 44 3.86 -18.55 -32.29
C ASP A 44 4.70 -17.51 -33.06
N VAL A 45 5.81 -17.06 -32.49
CA VAL A 45 6.85 -16.23 -33.11
C VAL A 45 8.22 -16.70 -32.63
N PRO A 46 9.33 -16.33 -33.31
CA PRO A 46 10.67 -16.61 -32.81
C PRO A 46 10.91 -16.03 -31.43
N VAL A 47 11.46 -16.84 -30.53
CA VAL A 47 11.76 -16.40 -29.16
C VAL A 47 13.04 -15.59 -29.12
N ASP A 48 12.97 -14.39 -28.61
CA ASP A 48 14.15 -13.57 -28.32
C ASP A 48 14.81 -14.04 -27.01
N ARG A 49 15.97 -14.69 -27.12
CA ARG A 49 16.75 -15.15 -25.98
C ARG A 49 17.16 -13.98 -25.05
N ALA A 50 17.44 -12.80 -25.60
CA ALA A 50 17.81 -11.62 -24.80
C ALA A 50 16.66 -11.16 -23.91
N LEU A 51 15.41 -11.30 -24.39
CA LEU A 51 14.23 -11.02 -23.59
C LEU A 51 14.08 -12.03 -22.45
N LEU A 52 14.29 -13.31 -22.72
CA LEU A 52 14.24 -14.36 -21.69
C LEU A 52 15.32 -14.19 -20.61
N LEU A 53 16.52 -13.73 -21.00
CA LEU A 53 17.62 -13.48 -20.05
C LEU A 53 17.32 -12.37 -19.04
N LYS A 54 16.31 -11.52 -19.27
CA LYS A 54 15.84 -10.55 -18.29
C LYS A 54 15.11 -11.22 -17.11
N HIS A 55 14.57 -12.41 -17.33
CA HIS A 55 13.72 -13.13 -16.37
C HIS A 55 14.34 -14.44 -15.90
N TYR A 56 15.21 -15.05 -16.69
CA TYR A 56 15.82 -16.35 -16.41
C TYR A 56 17.34 -16.29 -16.57
N PRO A 57 18.12 -16.88 -15.69
CA PRO A 57 19.56 -17.02 -15.90
C PRO A 57 19.85 -17.98 -17.06
N ALA A 58 21.07 -17.86 -17.59
CA ALA A 58 21.49 -18.62 -18.77
C ALA A 58 21.35 -20.15 -18.56
N GLU A 59 21.63 -20.64 -17.36
CA GLU A 59 21.59 -22.07 -17.01
C GLU A 59 20.17 -22.65 -17.16
N VAL A 60 19.15 -21.86 -16.82
CA VAL A 60 17.74 -22.27 -16.98
C VAL A 60 17.36 -22.32 -18.45
N LEU A 61 17.84 -21.34 -19.24
CA LEU A 61 17.61 -21.31 -20.68
C LEU A 61 18.37 -22.42 -21.40
N ASP A 62 19.54 -22.81 -20.91
CA ASP A 62 20.32 -23.91 -21.46
C ASP A 62 19.69 -25.28 -21.11
N ALA A 63 18.96 -25.35 -19.98
CA ALA A 63 18.18 -26.51 -19.58
C ALA A 63 16.77 -26.56 -20.26
N ALA A 64 16.41 -25.55 -21.02
CA ALA A 64 15.12 -25.51 -21.72
C ALA A 64 14.98 -26.64 -22.74
N ARG A 65 13.79 -27.24 -22.80
CA ARG A 65 13.51 -28.36 -23.70
C ARG A 65 12.54 -27.94 -24.80
N PRO A 66 12.94 -28.01 -26.08
CA PRO A 66 11.99 -27.82 -27.16
C PRO A 66 11.05 -29.04 -27.25
N ALA A 67 9.77 -28.80 -27.39
CA ALA A 67 8.75 -29.83 -27.57
C ALA A 67 7.63 -29.29 -28.45
N GLU A 68 7.42 -29.88 -29.61
CA GLU A 68 6.29 -29.67 -30.56
C GLU A 68 5.63 -28.27 -30.50
N GLY A 69 6.34 -27.24 -30.89
CA GLY A 69 5.80 -25.86 -30.90
C GLY A 69 5.87 -25.12 -29.56
N PHE A 70 6.55 -25.71 -28.56
CA PHE A 70 6.83 -25.09 -27.27
C PHE A 70 8.30 -25.12 -26.92
N LEU A 71 8.75 -24.09 -26.19
CA LEU A 71 9.98 -24.13 -25.43
C LEU A 71 9.62 -24.26 -23.94
N ILE A 72 10.01 -25.36 -23.32
CA ILE A 72 9.69 -25.63 -21.92
C ILE A 72 10.84 -25.24 -21.04
N LEU A 73 10.61 -24.28 -20.16
CA LEU A 73 11.54 -23.85 -19.12
C LEU A 73 11.21 -24.59 -17.81
N PRO A 74 12.22 -25.24 -17.17
CA PRO A 74 11.99 -25.89 -15.90
C PRO A 74 11.68 -24.85 -14.80
N PRO A 75 10.98 -25.24 -13.73
CA PRO A 75 10.82 -24.39 -12.57
C PRO A 75 12.19 -24.11 -11.94
N ARG A 76 12.33 -22.92 -11.36
CA ARG A 76 13.52 -22.56 -10.61
C ARG A 76 13.33 -22.89 -9.14
N ASP A 77 14.42 -23.24 -8.48
CA ASP A 77 14.48 -23.20 -7.03
C ASP A 77 14.17 -21.76 -6.58
N PRO A 78 13.14 -21.54 -5.75
CA PRO A 78 12.78 -20.20 -5.26
C PRO A 78 13.95 -19.46 -4.62
N TYR A 79 14.90 -20.22 -4.04
CA TYR A 79 16.09 -19.65 -3.39
C TYR A 79 17.23 -19.40 -4.39
N ALA A 80 17.19 -19.99 -5.58
CA ALA A 80 18.12 -19.67 -6.66
C ALA A 80 17.68 -18.46 -7.49
N ASP A 81 16.40 -18.10 -7.46
CA ASP A 81 15.85 -16.92 -8.14
C ASP A 81 15.42 -15.84 -7.14
N LEU A 82 16.39 -15.14 -6.59
CA LEU A 82 16.15 -14.06 -5.63
C LEU A 82 15.55 -12.80 -6.27
N ALA A 83 15.45 -12.72 -7.58
CA ALA A 83 14.86 -11.55 -8.28
C ALA A 83 13.32 -11.58 -8.34
N SER A 84 12.69 -12.67 -7.92
CA SER A 84 11.25 -12.84 -7.97
C SER A 84 10.59 -12.38 -6.67
N LEU A 85 9.47 -11.63 -6.74
CA LEU A 85 8.65 -11.30 -5.57
C LEU A 85 8.18 -12.57 -4.83
N GLY A 86 7.96 -13.68 -5.55
CA GLY A 86 7.63 -14.97 -4.97
C GLY A 86 8.74 -15.56 -4.14
N ALA A 87 10.01 -15.26 -4.45
CA ALA A 87 11.16 -15.70 -3.67
C ALA A 87 11.14 -15.10 -2.25
N VAL A 88 10.83 -13.82 -2.12
CA VAL A 88 10.76 -13.14 -0.80
C VAL A 88 9.74 -13.82 0.11
N SER A 89 8.55 -14.16 -0.43
CA SER A 89 7.51 -14.90 0.31
C SER A 89 8.00 -16.29 0.74
N ARG A 90 8.71 -17.01 -0.15
CA ARG A 90 9.28 -18.33 0.18
C ARG A 90 10.40 -18.26 1.22
N ILE A 91 11.18 -17.19 1.19
CA ILE A 91 12.21 -16.95 2.21
C ILE A 91 11.53 -16.71 3.56
N ALA A 92 10.50 -15.86 3.64
CA ALA A 92 9.76 -15.63 4.88
C ALA A 92 9.13 -16.95 5.43
N GLU A 93 8.50 -17.75 4.57
CA GLU A 93 7.99 -19.09 4.91
C GLU A 93 9.12 -19.98 5.47
N ARG A 94 10.27 -20.03 4.81
CA ARG A 94 11.39 -20.89 5.22
C ARG A 94 12.04 -20.45 6.53
N LEU A 95 12.17 -19.15 6.76
CA LEU A 95 12.69 -18.59 8.01
C LEU A 95 11.80 -18.99 9.20
N ARG A 96 10.50 -19.04 9.03
CA ARG A 96 9.54 -19.40 10.08
C ARG A 96 9.22 -20.89 10.17
N ALA A 97 9.60 -21.71 9.18
CA ALA A 97 9.35 -23.14 9.18
C ALA A 97 10.12 -23.87 10.30
N PRO A 98 9.74 -25.12 10.65
CA PRO A 98 10.56 -25.98 11.51
C PRO A 98 11.99 -26.09 10.98
N GLY A 99 12.98 -25.79 11.86
CA GLY A 99 14.40 -25.71 11.47
C GLY A 99 14.78 -24.43 10.71
N GLY A 100 13.91 -23.42 10.68
CA GLY A 100 14.21 -22.06 10.23
C GLY A 100 14.93 -21.23 11.29
N CYS A 101 14.90 -19.91 11.15
CA CYS A 101 15.55 -19.00 12.08
C CYS A 101 14.80 -18.93 13.42
N PRO A 102 15.47 -19.21 14.56
CA PRO A 102 14.81 -19.15 15.86
C PRO A 102 14.20 -17.79 16.17
N TRP A 103 14.88 -16.70 15.82
CA TRP A 103 14.42 -15.34 16.04
C TRP A 103 13.16 -15.03 15.24
N ASP A 104 13.14 -15.32 13.92
CA ASP A 104 11.96 -15.08 13.07
C ASP A 104 10.74 -15.89 13.54
N ARG A 105 10.95 -17.10 14.04
CA ARG A 105 9.87 -17.98 14.54
C ARG A 105 9.19 -17.46 15.79
N GLU A 106 9.88 -16.69 16.61
CA GLU A 106 9.31 -16.07 17.82
C GLU A 106 8.54 -14.78 17.52
N GLN A 107 8.71 -14.22 16.31
CA GLN A 107 8.08 -12.96 15.96
C GLN A 107 6.55 -13.07 15.85
N THR A 108 5.88 -11.96 16.17
CA THR A 108 4.45 -11.75 16.04
C THR A 108 4.20 -10.45 15.25
N HIS A 109 2.97 -10.21 14.80
CA HIS A 109 2.60 -8.92 14.21
C HIS A 109 2.96 -7.73 15.10
N SER A 110 2.83 -7.89 16.42
CA SER A 110 3.10 -6.83 17.40
C SER A 110 4.59 -6.60 17.60
N SER A 111 5.40 -7.69 17.67
CA SER A 111 6.86 -7.56 17.88
C SER A 111 7.57 -6.97 16.67
N LEU A 112 7.05 -7.20 15.44
CA LEU A 112 7.60 -6.66 14.19
C LEU A 112 7.17 -5.22 13.90
N ARG A 113 6.21 -4.67 14.67
CA ARG A 113 5.74 -3.29 14.46
C ARG A 113 6.84 -2.21 14.53
N PRO A 114 7.82 -2.26 15.48
CA PRO A 114 8.94 -1.32 15.47
C PRO A 114 9.78 -1.41 14.20
N HIS A 115 10.09 -2.62 13.74
CA HIS A 115 10.89 -2.84 12.53
C HIS A 115 10.21 -2.29 11.28
N LEU A 116 8.90 -2.57 11.09
CA LEU A 116 8.15 -1.98 9.97
C LEU A 116 8.21 -0.44 9.97
N LEU A 117 8.21 0.19 11.15
CA LEU A 117 8.32 1.65 11.28
C LEU A 117 9.74 2.12 10.95
N GLU A 118 10.76 1.40 11.41
CA GLU A 118 12.19 1.67 11.16
C GLU A 118 12.46 1.64 9.65
N GLU A 119 12.14 0.54 8.95
CA GLU A 119 12.31 0.42 7.49
C GLU A 119 11.56 1.51 6.71
N ALA A 120 10.37 1.92 7.19
CA ALA A 120 9.64 3.01 6.57
C ALA A 120 10.39 4.35 6.68
N TYR A 121 11.01 4.65 7.82
CA TYR A 121 11.80 5.86 8.01
C TYR A 121 13.13 5.81 7.27
N GLU A 122 13.80 4.66 7.19
CA GLU A 122 15.03 4.49 6.41
C GLU A 122 14.76 4.66 4.91
N THR A 123 13.64 4.15 4.42
CA THR A 123 13.16 4.41 3.06
C THR A 123 12.97 5.93 2.81
N LEU A 124 12.35 6.66 3.76
CA LEU A 124 12.16 8.11 3.65
C LEU A 124 13.50 8.84 3.65
N GLU A 125 14.43 8.45 4.51
CA GLU A 125 15.78 9.03 4.55
C GLU A 125 16.54 8.81 3.22
N ALA A 126 16.43 7.63 2.63
CA ALA A 126 17.02 7.34 1.33
C ALA A 126 16.43 8.21 0.20
N LEU A 127 15.11 8.47 0.25
CA LEU A 127 14.41 9.38 -0.66
C LEU A 127 14.91 10.83 -0.48
N ASP A 128 15.00 11.31 0.76
CA ASP A 128 15.44 12.68 1.08
C ASP A 128 16.89 12.92 0.61
N ARG A 129 17.74 11.92 0.72
CA ARG A 129 19.13 11.97 0.25
C ARG A 129 19.28 11.80 -1.27
N GLY A 130 18.23 11.38 -1.98
CA GLY A 130 18.26 11.06 -3.40
C GLY A 130 19.19 9.88 -3.75
N ASN A 131 19.46 8.99 -2.80
CA ASN A 131 20.34 7.83 -2.99
C ASN A 131 19.52 6.61 -3.45
N LEU A 132 19.57 6.34 -4.76
CA LEU A 132 18.79 5.25 -5.37
C LEU A 132 19.29 3.85 -4.98
N ASP A 133 20.56 3.67 -4.67
CA ASP A 133 21.10 2.37 -4.23
C ASP A 133 20.59 2.04 -2.81
N THR A 134 20.69 2.98 -1.88
CA THR A 134 20.11 2.83 -0.55
C THR A 134 18.60 2.65 -0.63
N LEU A 135 17.91 3.47 -1.45
CA LEU A 135 16.45 3.34 -1.63
C LEU A 135 16.04 1.95 -2.11
N ARG A 136 16.82 1.34 -3.03
CA ARG A 136 16.57 -0.04 -3.48
C ARG A 136 16.63 -1.02 -2.32
N ASP A 137 17.63 -0.88 -1.46
CA ASP A 137 17.87 -1.78 -0.35
C ASP A 137 16.75 -1.63 0.70
N GLU A 138 16.41 -0.40 1.11
CA GLU A 138 15.31 -0.13 2.06
C GLU A 138 13.92 -0.56 1.54
N LEU A 139 13.67 -0.42 0.23
CA LEU A 139 12.46 -0.98 -0.38
C LEU A 139 12.42 -2.50 -0.31
N GLY A 140 13.59 -3.15 -0.34
CA GLY A 140 13.74 -4.59 -0.13
C GLY A 140 13.34 -4.99 1.30
N ASP A 141 13.80 -4.24 2.29
CA ASP A 141 13.49 -4.47 3.70
C ASP A 141 12.01 -4.23 4.00
N LEU A 142 11.40 -3.17 3.47
CA LEU A 142 9.94 -2.98 3.52
C LEU A 142 9.17 -4.14 2.85
N LEU A 143 9.66 -4.65 1.72
CA LEU A 143 9.04 -5.80 1.04
C LEU A 143 9.13 -7.05 1.91
N PHE A 144 10.25 -7.26 2.61
CA PHE A 144 10.39 -8.35 3.56
C PHE A 144 9.42 -8.21 4.75
N GLN A 145 9.23 -7.01 5.30
CA GLN A 145 8.22 -6.76 6.34
C GLN A 145 6.81 -7.15 5.86
N ILE A 146 6.45 -6.84 4.61
CA ILE A 146 5.17 -7.27 4.04
C ILE A 146 5.08 -8.79 3.96
N ALA A 147 6.14 -9.44 3.48
CA ALA A 147 6.17 -10.89 3.29
C ALA A 147 6.09 -11.66 4.62
N ILE A 148 6.82 -11.23 5.65
CA ILE A 148 6.80 -11.89 6.96
C ILE A 148 5.47 -11.69 7.68
N HIS A 149 4.83 -10.52 7.54
CA HIS A 149 3.49 -10.30 8.05
C HIS A 149 2.44 -11.16 7.34
N ALA A 150 2.55 -11.33 6.01
CA ALA A 150 1.67 -12.22 5.25
C ALA A 150 1.88 -13.69 5.65
N GLN A 151 3.13 -14.10 5.92
CA GLN A 151 3.45 -15.43 6.41
C GLN A 151 2.85 -15.70 7.80
N LEU A 152 2.96 -14.75 8.74
CA LEU A 152 2.33 -14.83 10.06
C LEU A 152 0.81 -15.01 9.97
N ALA A 153 0.16 -14.29 9.06
CA ALA A 153 -1.27 -14.40 8.83
C ALA A 153 -1.65 -15.76 8.21
N SER A 154 -0.84 -16.26 7.29
CA SER A 154 -1.01 -17.56 6.65
C SER A 154 -0.92 -18.72 7.67
N GLU A 155 -0.05 -18.63 8.66
CA GLU A 155 0.09 -19.63 9.74
C GLU A 155 -1.18 -19.78 10.58
N THR A 156 -2.01 -18.73 10.64
CA THR A 156 -3.30 -18.74 11.32
C THR A 156 -4.49 -18.98 10.39
N GLY A 157 -4.24 -19.13 9.08
CA GLY A 157 -5.27 -19.30 8.06
C GLY A 157 -6.10 -18.03 7.79
N ALA A 158 -5.59 -16.84 8.17
CA ALA A 158 -6.32 -15.58 7.99
C ALA A 158 -6.22 -15.07 6.54
N PHE A 159 -5.03 -14.92 6.01
CA PHE A 159 -4.73 -14.54 4.62
C PHE A 159 -3.27 -14.85 4.29
N ASP A 160 -2.91 -14.83 3.02
CA ASP A 160 -1.54 -15.05 2.53
C ASP A 160 -1.05 -13.90 1.64
N MET A 161 0.16 -14.03 1.08
CA MET A 161 0.74 -13.03 0.19
C MET A 161 -0.04 -12.89 -1.13
N ALA A 162 -0.71 -13.94 -1.59
CA ALA A 162 -1.54 -13.87 -2.79
C ALA A 162 -2.79 -13.00 -2.52
N ASP A 163 -3.37 -13.08 -1.33
CA ASP A 163 -4.49 -12.24 -0.91
C ASP A 163 -4.07 -10.77 -0.77
N VAL A 164 -2.89 -10.50 -0.21
CA VAL A 164 -2.32 -9.14 -0.14
C VAL A 164 -2.15 -8.56 -1.55
N SER A 165 -1.54 -9.34 -2.45
CA SER A 165 -1.30 -8.93 -3.84
C SER A 165 -2.61 -8.72 -4.61
N ARG A 166 -3.59 -9.60 -4.42
CA ARG A 166 -4.92 -9.50 -5.04
C ARG A 166 -5.64 -8.24 -4.55
N SER A 167 -5.65 -8.01 -3.24
CA SER A 167 -6.31 -6.85 -2.64
C SER A 167 -5.80 -5.52 -3.19
N ILE A 168 -4.47 -5.36 -3.29
CA ILE A 168 -3.91 -4.12 -3.86
C ILE A 168 -4.11 -4.05 -5.38
N GLY A 169 -3.95 -5.17 -6.10
CA GLY A 169 -4.13 -5.24 -7.54
C GLY A 169 -5.55 -4.87 -7.96
N GLU A 170 -6.57 -5.46 -7.35
CA GLU A 170 -7.98 -5.14 -7.61
C GLU A 170 -8.29 -3.66 -7.32
N LYS A 171 -7.76 -3.15 -6.22
CA LYS A 171 -7.90 -1.73 -5.86
C LYS A 171 -7.28 -0.81 -6.91
N LEU A 172 -6.07 -1.10 -7.37
CA LEU A 172 -5.37 -0.28 -8.38
C LEU A 172 -6.11 -0.32 -9.72
N VAL A 173 -6.52 -1.52 -10.20
CA VAL A 173 -7.28 -1.67 -11.45
C VAL A 173 -8.59 -0.89 -11.39
N ARG A 174 -9.35 -1.05 -10.31
CA ARG A 174 -10.64 -0.36 -10.11
C ARG A 174 -10.47 1.17 -10.05
N ARG A 175 -9.41 1.68 -9.42
CA ARG A 175 -9.16 3.11 -9.28
C ARG A 175 -8.57 3.80 -10.51
N HIS A 176 -8.13 3.03 -11.50
CA HIS A 176 -7.55 3.55 -12.73
C HIS A 176 -8.30 3.05 -13.97
N PRO A 177 -9.64 3.29 -14.07
CA PRO A 177 -10.44 2.82 -15.18
C PRO A 177 -10.00 3.43 -16.53
N HIS A 178 -9.38 4.59 -16.52
CA HIS A 178 -8.79 5.22 -17.69
C HIS A 178 -7.60 4.44 -18.26
N VAL A 179 -6.92 3.64 -17.43
CA VAL A 179 -5.79 2.79 -17.86
C VAL A 179 -6.28 1.39 -18.23
N PHE A 180 -7.15 0.82 -17.41
CA PHE A 180 -7.50 -0.61 -17.50
C PHE A 180 -8.84 -0.88 -18.18
N ALA A 181 -9.75 0.11 -18.24
CA ALA A 181 -11.10 -0.06 -18.82
C ALA A 181 -11.39 0.88 -20.00
N GLY A 182 -10.40 1.59 -20.54
CA GLY A 182 -10.56 2.46 -21.70
C GLY A 182 -11.48 3.67 -21.48
N THR A 183 -11.75 4.05 -20.23
CA THR A 183 -12.58 5.21 -19.91
C THR A 183 -11.87 6.50 -20.31
N SER A 184 -12.48 7.35 -21.15
CA SER A 184 -11.90 8.63 -21.55
C SER A 184 -11.80 9.59 -20.35
N LEU A 185 -10.67 10.30 -20.30
CA LEU A 185 -10.41 11.38 -19.32
C LEU A 185 -10.82 12.77 -19.83
N GLU A 186 -11.34 12.86 -21.07
CA GLU A 186 -11.66 14.16 -21.68
C GLU A 186 -12.61 14.98 -20.78
N GLY A 187 -12.10 16.13 -20.30
CA GLY A 187 -12.86 17.08 -19.51
C GLY A 187 -13.12 16.71 -18.05
N LYS A 188 -12.53 15.63 -17.53
CA LYS A 188 -12.67 15.22 -16.12
C LYS A 188 -11.38 15.42 -15.37
N ASP A 189 -11.47 16.07 -14.21
CA ASP A 189 -10.35 16.13 -13.26
C ASP A 189 -10.13 14.74 -12.67
N LEU A 190 -8.93 14.19 -12.88
CA LEU A 190 -8.49 12.90 -12.35
C LEU A 190 -8.69 12.79 -10.84
N LEU A 191 -8.41 13.87 -10.10
CA LEU A 191 -8.56 13.91 -8.66
C LEU A 191 -10.03 13.77 -8.25
N VAL A 192 -10.94 14.44 -8.95
CA VAL A 192 -12.38 14.35 -8.70
C VAL A 192 -12.90 12.94 -8.98
N GLN A 193 -12.47 12.32 -10.09
CA GLN A 193 -12.86 10.95 -10.41
C GLN A 193 -12.34 9.96 -9.36
N TRP A 194 -11.10 10.12 -8.94
CA TRP A 194 -10.47 9.26 -7.93
C TRP A 194 -11.15 9.37 -6.55
N GLU A 195 -11.53 10.59 -6.16
CA GLU A 195 -12.28 10.81 -4.92
C GLU A 195 -13.70 10.22 -5.00
N GLN A 196 -14.36 10.31 -6.16
CA GLN A 196 -15.66 9.66 -6.34
C GLN A 196 -15.55 8.14 -6.20
N ILE A 197 -14.59 7.50 -6.86
CA ILE A 197 -14.36 6.05 -6.74
C ILE A 197 -14.08 5.66 -5.28
N LYS A 198 -13.26 6.42 -4.55
CA LYS A 198 -13.02 6.18 -3.12
C LYS A 198 -14.27 6.37 -2.25
N ARG A 199 -15.17 7.28 -2.65
CA ARG A 199 -16.46 7.50 -1.97
C ARG A 199 -17.38 6.30 -2.17
N ASP A 200 -17.48 5.81 -3.40
CA ASP A 200 -18.29 4.64 -3.74
C ASP A 200 -17.78 3.38 -3.03
N GLU A 201 -16.46 3.12 -3.03
CA GLU A 201 -15.84 2.05 -2.26
C GLU A 201 -16.17 2.12 -0.74
N ARG A 202 -16.23 3.34 -0.18
CA ARG A 202 -16.58 3.53 1.23
C ARG A 202 -18.02 3.19 1.53
N ASN A 203 -18.91 3.42 0.58
CA ASN A 203 -20.34 3.14 0.75
C ASN A 203 -20.67 1.64 0.63
N GLU A 204 -19.82 0.86 -0.07
CA GLU A 204 -20.01 -0.58 -0.29
C GLU A 204 -19.48 -1.46 0.85
N LEU A 205 -18.60 -0.94 1.71
CA LEU A 205 -18.00 -1.74 2.79
C LEU A 205 -18.97 -1.90 3.98
N PRO A 206 -19.17 -3.13 4.49
CA PRO A 206 -19.88 -3.35 5.74
C PRO A 206 -19.07 -2.77 6.90
N GLY A 207 -19.68 -1.89 7.67
CA GLY A 207 -19.02 -1.08 8.69
C GLY A 207 -18.88 0.37 8.24
N ARG A 208 -20.03 0.96 7.89
CA ARG A 208 -20.16 2.36 7.44
C ARG A 208 -19.26 3.27 8.28
N ARG A 209 -18.30 3.91 7.64
CA ARG A 209 -17.56 5.00 8.30
C ARG A 209 -18.56 6.03 8.76
N THR A 210 -18.49 6.37 10.03
CA THR A 210 -19.43 7.28 10.69
C THR A 210 -18.94 8.72 10.62
N SER A 211 -17.67 8.94 10.32
CA SER A 211 -17.05 10.26 10.23
C SER A 211 -16.27 10.46 8.93
N ILE A 212 -16.27 11.71 8.44
CA ILE A 212 -15.41 12.16 7.33
C ILE A 212 -13.92 11.96 7.66
N LEU A 213 -13.56 11.93 8.94
CA LEU A 213 -12.19 11.78 9.42
C LEU A 213 -11.74 10.31 9.51
N ASP A 214 -12.66 9.35 9.36
CA ASP A 214 -12.36 7.93 9.47
C ASP A 214 -11.25 7.49 8.49
N GLY A 215 -10.29 6.68 9.01
CA GLY A 215 -9.16 6.14 8.25
C GLY A 215 -7.95 7.07 8.20
N VAL A 216 -7.86 8.05 9.10
CA VAL A 216 -6.58 8.64 9.52
C VAL A 216 -6.08 7.81 10.69
N PRO A 217 -4.95 7.07 10.55
CA PRO A 217 -4.44 6.24 11.63
C PRO A 217 -4.01 7.09 12.84
N ARG A 218 -4.40 6.67 14.04
CA ARG A 218 -4.02 7.37 15.29
C ARG A 218 -2.52 7.30 15.60
N SER A 219 -1.81 6.37 14.96
CA SER A 219 -0.37 6.17 15.15
C SER A 219 0.51 7.01 14.21
N LEU A 220 -0.09 7.88 13.39
CA LEU A 220 0.70 8.80 12.57
C LEU A 220 1.42 9.84 13.46
N PRO A 221 2.60 10.34 13.04
CA PRO A 221 3.21 11.52 13.61
C PRO A 221 2.20 12.68 13.66
N ALA A 222 2.19 13.45 14.77
CA ALA A 222 1.09 14.37 15.05
C ALA A 222 0.94 15.49 14.00
N LEU A 223 2.04 16.00 13.45
CA LEU A 223 2.00 16.98 12.35
C LEU A 223 1.35 16.38 11.10
N PHE A 224 1.74 15.18 10.71
CA PHE A 224 1.16 14.50 9.54
C PHE A 224 -0.30 14.13 9.77
N ALA A 225 -0.66 13.70 10.98
CA ALA A 225 -2.06 13.48 11.36
C ALA A 225 -2.88 14.77 11.26
N ALA A 226 -2.35 15.90 11.76
CA ALA A 226 -3.01 17.20 11.68
C ALA A 226 -3.30 17.59 10.23
N GLU A 227 -2.31 17.48 9.34
CA GLU A 227 -2.49 17.75 7.91
C GLU A 227 -3.61 16.90 7.31
N ARG A 228 -3.59 15.57 7.55
CA ARG A 228 -4.59 14.65 6.99
C ARG A 228 -6.01 14.90 7.53
N LEU A 229 -6.14 15.22 8.81
CA LEU A 229 -7.43 15.56 9.42
C LEU A 229 -8.00 16.87 8.82
N GLN A 230 -7.17 17.90 8.73
CA GLN A 230 -7.57 19.19 8.18
C GLN A 230 -7.91 19.11 6.68
N GLU A 231 -7.11 18.36 5.90
CA GLU A 231 -7.41 18.11 4.48
C GLU A 231 -8.80 17.48 4.30
N ARG A 232 -9.14 16.48 5.12
CA ARG A 232 -10.45 15.81 5.04
C ARG A 232 -11.61 16.73 5.42
N ALA A 233 -11.44 17.50 6.50
CA ALA A 233 -12.45 18.48 6.93
C ALA A 233 -12.66 19.56 5.89
N ALA A 234 -11.59 20.04 5.26
CA ALA A 234 -11.66 21.07 4.21
C ALA A 234 -12.45 20.63 2.97
N ARG A 235 -12.53 19.32 2.67
CA ARG A 235 -13.32 18.79 1.55
C ARG A 235 -14.82 19.06 1.68
N VAL A 236 -15.31 19.13 2.92
CA VAL A 236 -16.69 19.51 3.25
C VAL A 236 -16.78 20.95 3.74
N LYS A 237 -15.76 21.77 3.44
CA LYS A 237 -15.63 23.18 3.84
C LYS A 237 -15.63 23.43 5.36
N LEU A 238 -15.46 22.38 6.14
CA LEU A 238 -15.33 22.48 7.59
C LEU A 238 -13.88 22.85 7.91
N ARG A 239 -13.69 24.12 8.34
CA ARG A 239 -12.38 24.63 8.73
C ARG A 239 -12.39 24.98 10.20
N PRO A 240 -11.39 24.52 10.99
CA PRO A 240 -11.23 25.01 12.35
C PRO A 240 -11.02 26.53 12.31
N PRO A 241 -11.52 27.29 13.31
CA PRO A 241 -11.14 28.69 13.43
C PRO A 241 -9.62 28.76 13.49
N GLY A 242 -8.99 29.45 12.54
CA GLY A 242 -7.56 29.63 12.50
C GLY A 242 -7.09 30.38 13.75
N ILE A 243 -5.98 29.98 14.32
CA ILE A 243 -5.22 30.89 15.16
C ILE A 243 -4.64 31.90 14.17
N GLU A 244 -5.03 33.17 14.29
CA GLU A 244 -4.37 34.24 13.55
C GLU A 244 -2.92 34.31 14.10
N LEU A 245 -2.00 33.71 13.38
CA LEU A 245 -0.60 33.90 13.65
C LEU A 245 -0.24 35.32 13.19
N PRO A 246 0.35 36.16 14.03
CA PRO A 246 0.77 37.52 13.66
C PRO A 246 2.02 37.51 12.77
N LEU A 247 2.22 36.46 12.00
CA LEU A 247 3.41 36.15 11.24
C LEU A 247 2.98 35.80 9.81
N ASP A 248 3.63 36.43 8.85
CA ASP A 248 3.52 36.06 7.45
C ASP A 248 4.49 34.90 7.22
N ILE A 249 3.98 33.72 6.97
CA ILE A 249 4.78 32.49 6.72
C ILE A 249 4.79 32.28 5.21
N ASP A 250 5.73 32.88 4.55
CA ASP A 250 5.88 32.85 3.09
C ASP A 250 7.00 31.92 2.61
N GLU A 251 7.90 31.48 3.52
CA GLU A 251 9.01 30.58 3.22
C GLU A 251 8.98 29.32 4.10
N PRO A 252 9.20 28.11 3.50
CA PRO A 252 9.22 26.84 4.25
C PRO A 252 10.28 26.81 5.36
N GLU A 253 11.45 27.42 5.13
CA GLU A 253 12.53 27.51 6.10
C GLU A 253 12.09 28.23 7.37
N PHE A 254 11.38 29.36 7.22
CA PHE A 254 10.86 30.10 8.36
C PHE A 254 9.81 29.31 9.13
N LEU A 255 8.95 28.56 8.44
CA LEU A 255 8.01 27.63 9.09
C LEU A 255 8.75 26.58 9.89
N GLY A 256 9.81 26.00 9.32
CA GLY A 256 10.67 25.01 10.00
C GLY A 256 11.30 25.55 11.28
N GLU A 257 11.86 26.77 11.23
CA GLU A 257 12.45 27.46 12.39
C GLU A 257 11.39 27.76 13.46
N LEU A 258 10.21 28.20 13.05
CA LEU A 258 9.09 28.46 13.97
C LEU A 258 8.65 27.18 14.69
N LEU A 259 8.45 26.10 13.97
CA LEU A 259 8.10 24.79 14.54
C LEU A 259 9.20 24.29 15.49
N PHE A 260 10.47 24.41 15.09
CA PHE A 260 11.61 24.04 15.94
C PHE A 260 11.66 24.89 17.22
N GLY A 261 11.42 26.21 17.12
CA GLY A 261 11.33 27.11 18.27
C GLY A 261 10.18 26.76 19.22
N LEU A 262 9.00 26.40 18.67
CA LEU A 262 7.87 25.93 19.48
C LEU A 262 8.19 24.63 20.23
N VAL A 263 8.90 23.69 19.60
CA VAL A 263 9.36 22.46 20.27
C VAL A 263 10.37 22.78 21.37
N ALA A 264 11.30 23.72 21.16
CA ALA A 264 12.25 24.15 22.16
C ALA A 264 11.54 24.76 23.38
N GLU A 265 10.60 25.67 23.17
CA GLU A 265 9.79 26.31 24.22
C GLU A 265 8.95 25.29 25.00
N ALA A 266 8.31 24.34 24.28
CA ALA A 266 7.58 23.24 24.91
C ALA A 266 8.47 22.44 25.85
N ARG A 267 9.68 22.07 25.39
CA ARG A 267 10.66 21.32 26.18
C ARG A 267 11.11 22.09 27.45
N GLU A 268 11.37 23.38 27.34
CA GLU A 268 11.76 24.22 28.50
C GLU A 268 10.66 24.27 29.56
N ARG A 269 9.40 24.19 29.15
CA ARG A 269 8.23 24.13 30.02
C ARG A 269 7.87 22.73 30.49
N GLY A 270 8.60 21.70 30.06
CA GLY A 270 8.32 20.30 30.40
C GLY A 270 7.16 19.70 29.67
N PHE A 271 6.74 20.27 28.52
CA PHE A 271 5.69 19.71 27.66
C PHE A 271 6.31 18.85 26.55
N ASP A 272 5.64 17.77 26.21
CA ASP A 272 5.92 16.97 25.02
C ASP A 272 5.11 17.53 23.83
N ALA A 273 5.82 18.11 22.85
CA ALA A 273 5.18 18.79 21.71
C ALA A 273 4.40 17.82 20.80
N GLU A 274 4.92 16.60 20.61
CA GLU A 274 4.24 15.57 19.81
C GLU A 274 2.94 15.13 20.49
N THR A 275 2.98 14.87 21.79
CA THR A 275 1.79 14.52 22.58
C THR A 275 0.80 15.67 22.63
N ALA A 276 1.24 16.91 22.83
CA ALA A 276 0.39 18.08 22.86
C ALA A 276 -0.36 18.29 21.52
N LEU A 277 0.33 18.09 20.38
CA LEU A 277 -0.30 18.20 19.07
C LEU A 277 -1.22 17.00 18.78
N ARG A 278 -0.86 15.80 19.22
CA ARG A 278 -1.71 14.61 19.12
C ARG A 278 -3.03 14.82 19.85
N GLU A 279 -3.00 15.32 21.09
CA GLU A 279 -4.19 15.67 21.86
C GLU A 279 -5.03 16.78 21.18
N ALA A 280 -4.36 17.78 20.56
CA ALA A 280 -5.07 18.80 19.78
C ALA A 280 -5.79 18.19 18.57
N ASN A 281 -5.15 17.24 17.88
CA ASN A 281 -5.77 16.50 16.77
C ASN A 281 -6.98 15.68 17.24
N GLU A 282 -6.90 15.05 18.42
CA GLU A 282 -8.02 14.29 19.02
C GLU A 282 -9.18 15.22 19.38
N ARG A 283 -8.90 16.38 19.98
CA ARG A 283 -9.93 17.39 20.27
C ARG A 283 -10.60 17.90 18.99
N PHE A 284 -9.83 18.14 17.94
CA PHE A 284 -10.35 18.53 16.64
C PHE A 284 -11.25 17.43 16.05
N ALA A 285 -10.81 16.17 16.05
CA ALA A 285 -11.59 15.05 15.54
C ALA A 285 -12.90 14.86 16.33
N ALA A 286 -12.85 14.97 17.64
CA ALA A 286 -14.05 14.90 18.48
C ALA A 286 -15.02 16.05 18.19
N HIS A 287 -14.52 17.26 17.92
CA HIS A 287 -15.35 18.39 17.56
C HIS A 287 -16.03 18.17 16.19
N VAL A 288 -15.29 17.71 15.18
CA VAL A 288 -15.87 17.32 13.89
C VAL A 288 -16.99 16.29 14.08
N GLY A 289 -16.77 15.29 14.91
CA GLY A 289 -17.82 14.30 15.22
C GLY A 289 -19.09 14.90 15.82
N ARG A 290 -18.98 15.94 16.66
CA ARG A 290 -20.16 16.67 17.18
C ARG A 290 -20.88 17.46 16.09
N VAL A 291 -20.14 18.10 15.20
CA VAL A 291 -20.69 18.81 14.04
C VAL A 291 -21.43 17.83 13.12
N GLU A 292 -20.85 16.66 12.82
CA GLU A 292 -21.50 15.60 12.04
C GLU A 292 -22.78 15.08 12.69
N ALA A 293 -22.74 14.84 14.01
CA ALA A 293 -23.90 14.39 14.77
C ALA A 293 -25.05 15.43 14.72
N ARG A 294 -24.71 16.71 14.81
CA ARG A 294 -25.69 17.80 14.70
C ARG A 294 -26.27 17.88 13.29
N ALA A 295 -25.46 17.83 12.26
CA ALA A 295 -25.92 17.81 10.87
C ALA A 295 -26.87 16.62 10.61
N THR A 296 -26.53 15.44 11.13
CA THR A 296 -27.36 14.24 11.04
C THR A 296 -28.71 14.44 11.76
N ALA A 297 -28.73 15.08 12.94
CA ALA A 297 -29.96 15.40 13.68
C ALA A 297 -30.84 16.40 12.93
N ASP A 298 -30.22 17.31 12.18
CA ASP A 298 -30.93 18.27 11.31
C ASP A 298 -31.39 17.63 9.98
N GLY A 299 -31.06 16.33 9.74
CA GLY A 299 -31.40 15.59 8.53
C GLY A 299 -30.65 16.08 7.28
N ARG A 300 -29.46 16.67 7.45
CA ARG A 300 -28.67 17.29 6.38
C ARG A 300 -27.28 16.69 6.32
N GLU A 301 -26.76 16.57 5.09
CA GLU A 301 -25.34 16.24 4.85
C GLU A 301 -24.48 17.52 4.96
N LEU A 302 -23.25 17.41 5.46
CA LEU A 302 -22.35 18.56 5.68
C LEU A 302 -22.12 19.38 4.42
N GLU A 303 -22.05 18.74 3.25
CA GLU A 303 -21.87 19.38 1.95
C GLU A 303 -23.06 20.29 1.55
N SER A 304 -24.22 20.13 2.17
CA SER A 304 -25.40 20.92 1.91
C SER A 304 -25.45 22.25 2.67
N TYR A 305 -24.54 22.44 3.62
CA TYR A 305 -24.44 23.65 4.40
C TYR A 305 -23.62 24.73 3.67
N THR A 306 -23.99 25.99 3.83
CA THR A 306 -23.15 27.12 3.40
C THR A 306 -21.97 27.30 4.38
N ASP A 307 -20.95 28.02 3.96
CA ASP A 307 -19.78 28.33 4.81
C ASP A 307 -20.17 29.10 6.10
N ALA A 308 -21.22 29.93 6.05
CA ALA A 308 -21.73 30.65 7.21
C ALA A 308 -22.45 29.69 8.19
N GLU A 309 -23.28 28.79 7.66
CA GLU A 309 -23.98 27.79 8.44
C GLU A 309 -22.99 26.83 9.11
N LEU A 310 -21.97 26.38 8.40
CA LEU A 310 -20.91 25.50 8.97
C LEU A 310 -20.14 26.20 10.10
N ARG A 311 -19.86 27.51 9.96
CA ARG A 311 -19.26 28.28 11.06
C ARG A 311 -20.16 28.36 12.27
N GLY A 312 -21.44 28.66 12.06
CA GLY A 312 -22.42 28.68 13.16
C GLY A 312 -22.59 27.32 13.84
N LEU A 313 -22.58 26.25 13.04
CA LEU A 313 -22.65 24.88 13.55
C LEU A 313 -21.40 24.51 14.39
N TRP A 314 -20.22 24.91 13.90
CA TRP A 314 -18.96 24.76 14.62
C TRP A 314 -18.98 25.51 15.97
N GLU A 315 -19.37 26.76 15.98
CA GLU A 315 -19.47 27.57 17.20
C GLU A 315 -20.47 26.97 18.21
N ALA A 316 -21.64 26.57 17.73
CA ALA A 316 -22.68 25.99 18.58
C ALA A 316 -22.22 24.67 19.25
N THR A 317 -21.38 23.89 18.57
CA THR A 317 -20.87 22.60 19.09
C THR A 317 -19.56 22.72 19.87
N SER A 318 -18.92 23.91 19.91
CA SER A 318 -17.66 24.16 20.62
C SER A 318 -17.82 24.16 22.14
N GLY A 319 -18.99 24.49 22.68
CA GLY A 319 -19.26 24.59 24.11
C GLY A 319 -19.64 23.28 24.80
N GLU A 320 -19.88 22.20 24.05
CA GLU A 320 -20.26 20.90 24.60
C GLU A 320 -19.02 20.08 25.00
N VAL A 321 -18.32 20.52 26.05
CA VAL A 321 -17.34 19.66 26.72
C VAL A 321 -18.14 18.57 27.44
N GLN A 322 -18.05 17.32 26.97
CA GLN A 322 -18.53 16.18 27.73
C GLN A 322 -17.82 16.15 29.09
N THR A 323 -18.54 16.52 30.15
CA THR A 323 -18.24 16.07 31.49
C THR A 323 -18.56 14.57 31.52
N ALA A 324 -17.53 13.73 31.34
CA ALA A 324 -17.58 12.31 31.61
C ALA A 324 -16.93 12.04 32.96
#